data_f9a9394c862b9db0ef5f9ae5aee8ce3a
#
_entry.id   f9a9394c862b9db0ef5f9ae5aee8ce3a
#
_cell.length_a   1.000
_cell.length_b   1.000
_cell.length_c   1.000
_cell.angle_alpha   90.00
_cell.angle_beta   90.00
_cell.angle_gamma   90.00
#
_symmetry.space_group_name_H-M   'P 1'
#
loop_
_entity.id
_entity.type
_entity.pdbx_description
1 polymer ?
#
loop_
_entity_poly.entity_id
_entity_poly.type
_entity_poly.pdbx_seq_one_letter_code
_entity_poly.pdbx_strand_id
1 'polypeptide(L)'
;MTTHVSPNKHVLIAGPTASGKSSLALRIAQAQGGIVVNADALQVYEGWRILTARPSQEDEALAPHRLYGHVPRDRPYSVGDWIRDVTPLLTQRLIIVGGTGLYFTALTEGLADIPDIPNEIRSHADTLALEQMLADLDQVTRQKIDQANRIRVQRAWEVQRATGRSLLEWQQVVAHPTLEMKDCTALLLRAPKDWLTPRIEARFDQMLDHGVLSEAAMALPTWNPNDPSSKAIGAKELISHLQNGLALKDVRDAIVIATRQYAKRQRTWFNKRMGNWAQIDVSSTDLSTALRL
;
A
#
# COMPACT_ATOMS: atom_id res chain seq x y z
N MET A 1 -16.99 14.64 17.19
CA MET A 1 -15.89 14.58 18.18
C MET A 1 -14.60 14.95 17.50
N THR A 2 -13.87 15.93 18.01
CA THR A 2 -12.55 16.32 17.46
C THR A 2 -11.48 15.38 18.02
N THR A 3 -10.71 14.75 17.16
CA THR A 3 -9.59 13.89 17.58
C THR A 3 -8.37 14.75 17.86
N HIS A 4 -7.79 14.63 19.06
CA HIS A 4 -6.54 15.31 19.41
C HIS A 4 -5.34 14.54 18.85
N VAL A 5 -4.47 15.25 18.11
CA VAL A 5 -3.19 14.72 17.62
C VAL A 5 -2.08 15.23 18.53
N SER A 6 -1.50 14.34 19.30
CA SER A 6 -0.40 14.69 20.20
C SER A 6 0.89 14.98 19.42
N PRO A 7 1.59 16.10 19.68
CA PRO A 7 2.87 16.38 19.05
C PRO A 7 4.01 15.43 19.49
N ASN A 8 3.80 14.71 20.59
CA ASN A 8 4.80 13.80 21.16
C ASN A 8 4.60 12.33 20.77
N LYS A 9 3.62 12.03 19.91
CA LYS A 9 3.34 10.67 19.44
C LYS A 9 3.53 10.56 17.93
N HIS A 10 3.84 9.35 17.48
CA HIS A 10 3.73 9.05 16.06
C HIS A 10 2.28 9.14 15.60
N VAL A 11 2.07 9.43 14.32
CA VAL A 11 0.73 9.50 13.73
C VAL A 11 0.63 8.43 12.64
N LEU A 12 -0.40 7.60 12.72
CA LEU A 12 -0.71 6.61 11.69
C LEU A 12 -1.98 7.05 10.97
N ILE A 13 -1.92 7.20 9.65
CA ILE A 13 -3.06 7.64 8.82
C ILE A 13 -3.34 6.60 7.75
N ALA A 14 -4.34 5.78 8.01
CA ALA A 14 -4.84 4.80 7.05
C ALA A 14 -6.11 5.31 6.36
N GLY A 15 -6.35 4.85 5.13
CA GLY A 15 -7.58 5.18 4.41
C GLY A 15 -7.50 4.77 2.94
N PRO A 16 -8.66 4.71 2.25
CA PRO A 16 -8.69 4.36 0.84
C PRO A 16 -8.02 5.44 -0.02
N THR A 17 -7.67 5.06 -1.24
CA THR A 17 -7.18 6.05 -2.23
C THR A 17 -8.23 7.16 -2.43
N ALA A 18 -7.79 8.35 -2.75
CA ALA A 18 -8.61 9.56 -2.90
C ALA A 18 -9.36 10.04 -1.64
N SER A 19 -9.01 9.56 -0.43
CA SER A 19 -9.63 10.00 0.83
C SER A 19 -9.04 11.28 1.45
N GLY A 20 -7.99 11.86 0.87
CA GLY A 20 -7.34 13.06 1.41
C GLY A 20 -6.27 12.80 2.48
N LYS A 21 -5.88 11.54 2.70
CA LYS A 21 -4.89 11.17 3.73
C LYS A 21 -3.53 11.85 3.59
N SER A 22 -3.01 12.03 2.35
CA SER A 22 -1.71 12.66 2.12
C SER A 22 -1.73 14.15 2.48
N SER A 23 -2.79 14.88 2.08
CA SER A 23 -2.97 16.28 2.47
C SER A 23 -3.10 16.43 3.98
N LEU A 24 -3.77 15.49 4.66
CA LEU A 24 -3.87 15.49 6.12
C LEU A 24 -2.50 15.27 6.78
N ALA A 25 -1.71 14.32 6.26
CA ALA A 25 -0.35 14.06 6.76
C ALA A 25 0.55 15.29 6.64
N LEU A 26 0.51 15.95 5.48
CA LEU A 26 1.28 17.17 5.22
C LEU A 26 0.90 18.31 6.17
N ARG A 27 -0.41 18.52 6.39
CA ARG A 27 -0.89 19.54 7.33
C ARG A 27 -0.44 19.27 8.78
N ILE A 28 -0.47 18.02 9.23
CA ILE A 28 0.04 17.65 10.56
C ILE A 28 1.54 17.93 10.64
N ALA A 29 2.31 17.57 9.60
CA ALA A 29 3.74 17.83 9.54
C ALA A 29 4.07 19.33 9.60
N GLN A 30 3.33 20.16 8.86
CA GLN A 30 3.51 21.61 8.88
C GLN A 30 3.15 22.23 10.23
N ALA A 31 2.08 21.77 10.88
CA ALA A 31 1.59 22.35 12.14
C ALA A 31 2.43 21.91 13.35
N GLN A 32 2.93 20.69 13.38
CA GLN A 32 3.52 20.08 14.57
C GLN A 32 4.91 19.46 14.32
N GLY A 33 5.45 19.56 13.11
CA GLY A 33 6.69 18.88 12.72
C GLY A 33 6.51 17.38 12.54
N GLY A 34 7.62 16.72 12.23
CA GLY A 34 7.68 15.28 11.98
C GLY A 34 7.96 14.95 10.51
N ILE A 35 8.24 13.68 10.26
CA ILE A 35 8.58 13.15 8.94
C ILE A 35 7.37 12.40 8.39
N VAL A 36 6.94 12.73 7.18
CA VAL A 36 5.91 11.98 6.45
C VAL A 36 6.54 10.72 5.86
N VAL A 37 6.01 9.55 6.25
CA VAL A 37 6.55 8.25 5.82
C VAL A 37 5.50 7.48 5.05
N ASN A 38 5.91 6.96 3.90
CA ASN A 38 5.05 6.18 3.03
C ASN A 38 4.67 4.82 3.62
N ALA A 39 3.38 4.49 3.60
CA ALA A 39 2.82 3.17 3.86
C ALA A 39 1.93 2.68 2.70
N ASP A 40 2.38 2.90 1.47
CA ASP A 40 1.76 2.37 0.25
C ASP A 40 2.79 1.56 -0.56
N ALA A 41 2.46 0.29 -0.82
CA ALA A 41 3.37 -0.68 -1.44
C ALA A 41 3.72 -0.35 -2.91
N LEU A 42 2.98 0.52 -3.57
CA LEU A 42 3.27 0.94 -4.95
C LEU A 42 4.05 2.26 -5.00
N GLN A 43 3.92 3.10 -3.99
CA GLN A 43 4.64 4.36 -3.90
C GLN A 43 6.10 4.20 -3.45
N VAL A 44 6.53 3.02 -3.06
CA VAL A 44 7.94 2.73 -2.72
C VAL A 44 8.83 2.74 -3.94
N TYR A 45 8.28 2.40 -5.12
CA TYR A 45 9.05 2.24 -6.35
C TYR A 45 9.38 3.57 -7.02
N GLU A 46 10.56 3.67 -7.60
CA GLU A 46 10.90 4.71 -8.56
C GLU A 46 10.07 4.57 -9.85
N GLY A 47 10.00 5.65 -10.64
CA GLY A 47 9.34 5.65 -11.95
C GLY A 47 7.95 6.28 -11.92
N TRP A 48 6.96 5.64 -11.34
CA TRP A 48 5.57 6.08 -11.37
C TRP A 48 5.24 7.11 -10.27
N ARG A 49 5.69 8.37 -10.42
CA ARG A 49 5.42 9.43 -9.44
C ARG A 49 4.00 9.98 -9.59
N ILE A 50 3.60 10.33 -10.82
CA ILE A 50 2.28 10.91 -11.11
C ILE A 50 1.21 9.83 -10.97
N LEU A 51 1.38 8.70 -11.64
CA LEU A 51 0.40 7.62 -11.68
C LEU A 51 0.07 7.05 -10.29
N THR A 52 1.06 6.92 -9.42
CA THR A 52 0.84 6.44 -8.05
C THR A 52 0.48 7.58 -7.09
N ALA A 53 0.49 8.84 -7.56
CA ALA A 53 0.29 10.06 -6.79
C ALA A 53 1.21 10.13 -5.57
N ARG A 54 2.51 9.94 -5.77
CA ARG A 54 3.55 10.25 -4.79
C ARG A 54 3.56 11.76 -4.52
N PRO A 55 4.08 12.20 -3.38
CA PRO A 55 4.23 13.62 -3.09
C PRO A 55 4.91 14.38 -4.24
N SER A 56 4.41 15.57 -4.54
CA SER A 56 5.04 16.47 -5.50
C SER A 56 6.34 17.06 -4.92
N GLN A 57 7.13 17.74 -5.75
CA GLN A 57 8.33 18.43 -5.26
C GLN A 57 7.95 19.56 -4.29
N GLU A 58 6.81 20.20 -4.51
CA GLU A 58 6.25 21.23 -3.64
C GLU A 58 5.87 20.64 -2.29
N ASP A 59 5.21 19.45 -2.26
CA ASP A 59 4.89 18.76 -1.01
C ASP A 59 6.16 18.37 -0.23
N GLU A 60 7.19 17.87 -0.94
CA GLU A 60 8.48 17.49 -0.34
C GLU A 60 9.25 18.70 0.20
N ALA A 61 9.06 19.89 -0.38
CA ALA A 61 9.61 21.14 0.12
C ALA A 61 8.93 21.63 1.40
N LEU A 62 7.66 21.29 1.61
CA LEU A 62 6.87 21.72 2.77
C LEU A 62 7.13 20.87 4.03
N ALA A 63 7.52 19.62 3.89
CA ALA A 63 7.86 18.72 4.99
C ALA A 63 8.78 17.59 4.53
N PRO A 64 9.63 17.03 5.41
CA PRO A 64 10.44 15.86 5.06
C PRO A 64 9.56 14.64 4.73
N HIS A 65 9.86 13.99 3.59
CA HIS A 65 9.21 12.75 3.17
C HIS A 65 10.23 11.61 3.10
N ARG A 66 9.83 10.39 3.46
CA ARG A 66 10.67 9.18 3.42
C ARG A 66 9.92 7.98 2.88
N LEU A 67 10.65 7.03 2.33
CA LEU A 67 10.19 5.76 1.77
C LEU A 67 9.27 5.93 0.55
N TYR A 68 9.43 7.01 -0.18
CA TYR A 68 8.78 7.24 -1.47
C TYR A 68 9.82 7.08 -2.59
N GLY A 69 9.55 6.23 -3.59
CA GLY A 69 10.37 6.05 -4.78
C GLY A 69 11.84 5.75 -4.52
N HIS A 70 12.13 4.97 -3.48
CA HIS A 70 13.48 4.62 -3.05
C HIS A 70 13.89 3.20 -3.48
N VAL A 71 12.96 2.45 -4.06
CA VAL A 71 13.17 1.07 -4.51
C VAL A 71 13.24 1.05 -6.03
N PRO A 72 14.28 0.44 -6.64
CA PRO A 72 14.34 0.21 -8.08
C PRO A 72 13.10 -0.52 -8.59
N ARG A 73 12.66 -0.19 -9.81
CA ARG A 73 11.40 -0.65 -10.40
C ARG A 73 11.24 -2.18 -10.46
N ASP A 74 12.34 -2.89 -10.67
CA ASP A 74 12.43 -4.34 -10.87
C ASP A 74 12.71 -5.12 -9.58
N ARG A 75 13.07 -4.43 -8.51
CA ARG A 75 13.45 -5.05 -7.23
C ARG A 75 12.21 -5.47 -6.44
N PRO A 76 12.06 -6.76 -6.08
CA PRO A 76 11.04 -7.17 -5.11
C PRO A 76 11.20 -6.44 -3.78
N TYR A 77 10.08 -5.97 -3.23
CA TYR A 77 10.05 -5.26 -1.96
C TYR A 77 8.87 -5.78 -1.13
N SER A 78 9.20 -6.38 -0.01
CA SER A 78 8.23 -7.02 0.88
C SER A 78 7.83 -6.10 2.04
N VAL A 79 6.79 -6.51 2.79
CA VAL A 79 6.44 -5.86 4.06
C VAL A 79 7.57 -5.94 5.08
N GLY A 80 8.38 -7.02 5.08
CA GLY A 80 9.55 -7.14 5.94
C GLY A 80 10.64 -6.13 5.58
N ASP A 81 10.87 -5.88 4.29
CA ASP A 81 11.77 -4.81 3.83
C ASP A 81 11.29 -3.46 4.34
N TRP A 82 10.00 -3.17 4.20
CA TRP A 82 9.42 -1.92 4.68
C TRP A 82 9.57 -1.74 6.19
N ILE A 83 9.40 -2.80 6.99
CA ILE A 83 9.63 -2.77 8.44
C ILE A 83 11.09 -2.46 8.73
N ARG A 84 12.05 -3.09 8.03
CA ARG A 84 13.49 -2.80 8.19
C ARG A 84 13.82 -1.34 7.89
N ASP A 85 13.22 -0.78 6.84
CA ASP A 85 13.47 0.60 6.42
C ASP A 85 12.80 1.64 7.33
N VAL A 86 11.63 1.37 7.89
CA VAL A 86 10.92 2.31 8.77
C VAL A 86 11.45 2.29 10.21
N THR A 87 11.97 1.15 10.68
CA THR A 87 12.43 0.98 12.08
C THR A 87 13.47 2.01 12.52
N PRO A 88 14.55 2.29 11.76
CA PRO A 88 15.54 3.28 12.16
C PRO A 88 15.00 4.71 12.19
N LEU A 89 13.88 4.99 11.49
CA LEU A 89 13.24 6.30 11.48
C LEU A 89 12.40 6.56 12.76
N LEU A 90 12.03 5.52 13.51
CA LEU A 90 11.21 5.63 14.72
C LEU A 90 11.87 6.39 15.88
N THR A 91 13.16 6.71 15.76
CA THR A 91 13.86 7.62 16.69
C THR A 91 13.39 9.07 16.57
N GLN A 92 12.66 9.41 15.51
CA GLN A 92 12.08 10.70 15.24
C GLN A 92 10.55 10.57 15.19
N ARG A 93 9.84 11.69 15.33
CA ARG A 93 8.38 11.69 15.17
C ARG A 93 7.99 11.42 13.73
N LEU A 94 7.23 10.35 13.50
CA LEU A 94 6.76 9.96 12.18
C LEU A 94 5.27 10.22 12.00
N ILE A 95 4.89 10.60 10.77
CA ILE A 95 3.53 10.65 10.27
C ILE A 95 3.42 9.62 9.15
N ILE A 96 3.06 8.38 9.51
CA ILE A 96 3.04 7.25 8.60
C ILE A 96 1.69 7.22 7.89
N VAL A 97 1.71 7.37 6.58
CA VAL A 97 0.50 7.54 5.78
C VAL A 97 0.45 6.60 4.58
N GLY A 98 -0.68 5.91 4.39
CA GLY A 98 -0.79 5.03 3.22
C GLY A 98 -2.10 4.26 3.10
N GLY A 99 -2.14 3.47 2.03
CA GLY A 99 -3.29 2.63 1.68
C GLY A 99 -3.04 1.13 1.85
N THR A 100 -1.83 0.71 2.23
CA THR A 100 -1.46 -0.70 2.40
C THR A 100 -1.68 -1.14 3.86
N GLY A 101 -2.84 -1.71 4.14
CA GLY A 101 -3.20 -2.13 5.50
C GLY A 101 -2.21 -3.10 6.14
N LEU A 102 -1.59 -3.97 5.33
CA LEU A 102 -0.59 -4.92 5.82
C LEU A 102 0.63 -4.23 6.44
N TYR A 103 1.06 -3.07 5.92
CA TYR A 103 2.18 -2.31 6.49
C TYR A 103 1.86 -1.83 7.90
N PHE A 104 0.67 -1.31 8.12
CA PHE A 104 0.23 -0.88 9.46
C PHE A 104 0.08 -2.06 10.42
N THR A 105 -0.53 -3.17 9.97
CA THR A 105 -0.65 -4.38 10.81
C THR A 105 0.73 -4.92 11.17
N ALA A 106 1.65 -4.99 10.22
CA ALA A 106 3.02 -5.44 10.47
C ALA A 106 3.75 -4.56 11.49
N LEU A 107 3.54 -3.24 11.40
CA LEU A 107 4.17 -2.28 12.30
C LEU A 107 3.63 -2.39 13.74
N THR A 108 2.30 -2.54 13.90
CA THR A 108 1.61 -2.42 15.20
C THR A 108 1.23 -3.75 15.85
N GLU A 109 1.21 -4.83 15.10
CA GLU A 109 0.92 -6.18 15.59
C GLU A 109 2.12 -7.13 15.43
N GLY A 110 3.10 -6.74 14.59
CA GLY A 110 4.27 -7.54 14.25
C GLY A 110 4.05 -8.45 13.04
N LEU A 111 5.13 -9.08 12.62
CA LEU A 111 5.16 -10.10 11.56
C LEU A 111 5.73 -11.39 12.13
N ALA A 112 5.23 -12.53 11.64
CA ALA A 112 5.89 -13.79 11.87
C ALA A 112 7.31 -13.74 11.26
N ASP A 113 8.30 -14.15 12.05
CA ASP A 113 9.71 -14.19 11.65
C ASP A 113 9.97 -15.42 10.77
N ILE A 114 9.43 -15.39 9.56
CA ILE A 114 9.59 -16.46 8.58
C ILE A 114 10.94 -16.27 7.88
N PRO A 115 11.81 -17.30 7.87
CA PRO A 115 13.09 -17.24 7.17
C PRO A 115 12.94 -16.85 5.68
N ASP A 116 14.01 -16.29 5.11
CA ASP A 116 14.03 -15.97 3.69
C ASP A 116 13.82 -17.22 2.85
N ILE A 117 12.96 -17.13 1.86
CA ILE A 117 12.69 -18.21 0.93
C ILE A 117 13.75 -18.20 -0.17
N PRO A 118 14.49 -19.30 -0.36
CA PRO A 118 15.47 -19.42 -1.44
C PRO A 118 14.86 -19.14 -2.81
N ASN A 119 15.62 -18.47 -3.67
CA ASN A 119 15.16 -18.13 -5.03
C ASN A 119 14.79 -19.36 -5.87
N GLU A 120 15.49 -20.50 -5.67
CA GLU A 120 15.20 -21.76 -6.36
C GLU A 120 13.77 -22.24 -6.04
N ILE A 121 13.33 -22.13 -4.77
CA ILE A 121 11.98 -22.50 -4.35
C ILE A 121 10.94 -21.57 -4.99
N ARG A 122 11.21 -20.27 -5.04
CA ARG A 122 10.32 -19.30 -5.70
C ARG A 122 10.19 -19.57 -7.21
N SER A 123 11.32 -19.71 -7.89
CA SER A 123 11.35 -20.01 -9.33
C SER A 123 10.65 -21.33 -9.64
N HIS A 124 10.82 -22.34 -8.80
CA HIS A 124 10.09 -23.60 -8.95
C HIS A 124 8.58 -23.41 -8.75
N ALA A 125 8.16 -22.67 -7.71
CA ALA A 125 6.75 -22.39 -7.46
C ALA A 125 6.08 -21.64 -8.63
N ASP A 126 6.82 -20.76 -9.33
CA ASP A 126 6.31 -20.04 -10.51
C ASP A 126 5.95 -20.97 -11.67
N THR A 127 6.59 -22.15 -11.77
CA THR A 127 6.33 -23.16 -12.81
C THR A 127 5.20 -24.12 -12.46
N LEU A 128 4.80 -24.22 -11.17
CA LEU A 128 3.79 -25.18 -10.73
C LEU A 128 2.36 -24.69 -11.03
N ALA A 129 1.47 -25.63 -11.37
CA ALA A 129 0.05 -25.37 -11.40
C ALA A 129 -0.52 -25.12 -9.99
N LEU A 130 -1.60 -24.36 -9.90
CA LEU A 130 -2.25 -24.05 -8.62
C LEU A 130 -2.67 -25.32 -7.87
N GLU A 131 -3.22 -26.28 -8.60
CA GLU A 131 -3.71 -27.57 -8.09
C GLU A 131 -2.59 -28.41 -7.48
N GLN A 132 -1.40 -28.37 -8.08
CA GLN A 132 -0.22 -29.07 -7.57
C GLN A 132 0.23 -28.49 -6.23
N MET A 133 0.35 -27.16 -6.16
CA MET A 133 0.69 -26.48 -4.89
C MET A 133 -0.34 -26.76 -3.80
N LEU A 134 -1.63 -26.76 -4.15
CA LEU A 134 -2.71 -27.09 -3.19
C LEU A 134 -2.65 -28.54 -2.69
N ALA A 135 -2.26 -29.49 -3.57
CA ALA A 135 -2.10 -30.89 -3.19
C ALA A 135 -0.96 -31.12 -2.18
N ASP A 136 0.10 -30.33 -2.29
CA ASP A 136 1.29 -30.40 -1.41
C ASP A 136 1.08 -29.74 -0.05
N LEU A 137 0.09 -28.84 0.09
CA LEU A 137 -0.18 -28.17 1.36
C LEU A 137 -0.80 -29.13 2.39
N ASP A 138 -0.45 -28.93 3.65
CA ASP A 138 -1.13 -29.59 4.76
C ASP A 138 -2.64 -29.29 4.78
N GLN A 139 -3.42 -30.23 5.30
CA GLN A 139 -4.87 -30.15 5.28
C GLN A 139 -5.41 -28.90 6.00
N VAL A 140 -4.81 -28.49 7.10
CA VAL A 140 -5.26 -27.33 7.91
C VAL A 140 -5.03 -26.02 7.14
N THR A 141 -3.85 -25.86 6.55
CA THR A 141 -3.54 -24.70 5.72
C THR A 141 -4.47 -24.63 4.50
N ARG A 142 -4.66 -25.75 3.81
CA ARG A 142 -5.56 -25.83 2.64
C ARG A 142 -6.99 -25.45 2.96
N GLN A 143 -7.52 -25.82 4.13
CA GLN A 143 -8.89 -25.48 4.54
C GLN A 143 -9.07 -23.99 4.89
N LYS A 144 -8.01 -23.32 5.37
CA LYS A 144 -8.07 -21.93 5.85
C LYS A 144 -7.64 -20.91 4.80
N ILE A 145 -6.90 -21.33 3.77
CA ILE A 145 -6.41 -20.43 2.73
C ILE A 145 -7.48 -20.19 1.66
N ASP A 146 -7.45 -19.00 1.05
CA ASP A 146 -8.22 -18.73 -0.17
C ASP A 146 -7.60 -19.51 -1.33
N GLN A 147 -8.15 -20.68 -1.61
CA GLN A 147 -7.64 -21.63 -2.61
C GLN A 147 -7.70 -21.10 -4.05
N ALA A 148 -8.55 -20.11 -4.34
CA ALA A 148 -8.62 -19.46 -5.65
C ALA A 148 -7.52 -18.39 -5.83
N ASN A 149 -6.84 -18.02 -4.76
CA ASN A 149 -5.80 -16.98 -4.80
C ASN A 149 -4.40 -17.60 -4.95
N ARG A 150 -3.94 -17.72 -6.20
CA ARG A 150 -2.61 -18.29 -6.52
C ARG A 150 -1.48 -17.70 -5.67
N ILE A 151 -1.46 -16.38 -5.47
CA ILE A 151 -0.36 -15.71 -4.73
C ILE A 151 -0.32 -16.20 -3.27
N ARG A 152 -1.49 -16.38 -2.64
CA ARG A 152 -1.56 -16.88 -1.26
C ARG A 152 -1.19 -18.35 -1.17
N VAL A 153 -1.66 -19.16 -2.10
CA VAL A 153 -1.34 -20.58 -2.17
C VAL A 153 0.16 -20.78 -2.41
N GLN A 154 0.73 -20.07 -3.37
CA GLN A 154 2.16 -20.10 -3.66
C GLN A 154 2.97 -19.70 -2.43
N ARG A 155 2.62 -18.60 -1.75
CA ARG A 155 3.31 -18.19 -0.52
C ARG A 155 3.25 -19.26 0.58
N ALA A 156 2.11 -19.90 0.77
CA ALA A 156 1.98 -20.97 1.76
C ALA A 156 2.85 -22.19 1.39
N TRP A 157 2.85 -22.56 0.11
CA TRP A 157 3.66 -23.64 -0.43
C TRP A 157 5.17 -23.35 -0.28
N GLU A 158 5.61 -22.16 -0.68
CA GLU A 158 7.00 -21.71 -0.56
C GLU A 158 7.50 -21.78 0.89
N VAL A 159 6.71 -21.27 1.83
CA VAL A 159 7.05 -21.29 3.26
C VAL A 159 7.16 -22.72 3.78
N GLN A 160 6.17 -23.55 3.49
CA GLN A 160 6.18 -24.96 3.91
C GLN A 160 7.36 -25.70 3.31
N ARG A 161 7.66 -25.48 2.02
CA ARG A 161 8.77 -26.13 1.31
C ARG A 161 10.15 -25.70 1.82
N ALA A 162 10.30 -24.41 2.13
CA ALA A 162 11.57 -23.86 2.60
C ALA A 162 11.87 -24.18 4.06
N THR A 163 10.84 -24.26 4.91
CA THR A 163 11.02 -24.30 6.36
C THR A 163 10.57 -25.61 7.03
N GLY A 164 9.86 -26.46 6.29
CA GLY A 164 9.22 -27.67 6.84
C GLY A 164 8.02 -27.38 7.75
N ARG A 165 7.65 -26.10 7.97
CA ARG A 165 6.51 -25.65 8.78
C ARG A 165 5.48 -24.94 7.92
N SER A 166 4.20 -25.12 8.25
CA SER A 166 3.14 -24.42 7.53
C SER A 166 3.14 -22.91 7.81
N LEU A 167 2.63 -22.14 6.87
CA LEU A 167 2.45 -20.70 7.04
C LEU A 167 1.59 -20.37 8.26
N LEU A 168 0.60 -21.20 8.56
CA LEU A 168 -0.29 -21.01 9.72
C LEU A 168 0.44 -21.21 11.05
N GLU A 169 1.34 -22.20 11.14
CA GLU A 169 2.16 -22.42 12.33
C GLU A 169 3.11 -21.26 12.59
N TRP A 170 3.70 -20.67 11.53
CA TRP A 170 4.50 -19.47 11.67
C TRP A 170 3.67 -18.27 12.16
N GLN A 171 2.45 -18.12 11.67
CA GLN A 171 1.53 -17.04 12.07
C GLN A 171 1.00 -17.17 13.50
N GLN A 172 1.12 -18.35 14.13
CA GLN A 172 0.75 -18.54 15.53
C GLN A 172 1.85 -18.13 16.51
N VAL A 173 3.08 -17.96 16.04
CA VAL A 173 4.17 -17.44 16.87
C VAL A 173 3.85 -15.99 17.22
N VAL A 174 3.93 -15.65 18.50
CA VAL A 174 3.69 -14.29 18.99
C VAL A 174 4.69 -13.34 18.34
N ALA A 175 4.20 -12.51 17.45
CA ALA A 175 5.00 -11.45 16.86
C ALA A 175 5.02 -10.23 17.80
N HIS A 176 6.17 -9.58 17.91
CA HIS A 176 6.28 -8.34 18.68
C HIS A 176 6.05 -7.15 17.76
N PRO A 177 5.21 -6.17 18.15
CA PRO A 177 5.05 -4.95 17.38
C PRO A 177 6.36 -4.15 17.33
N THR A 178 6.67 -3.59 16.17
CA THR A 178 7.79 -2.65 16.02
C THR A 178 7.45 -1.30 16.63
N LEU A 179 6.17 -0.94 16.66
CA LEU A 179 5.64 0.30 17.22
C LEU A 179 4.38 0.00 18.03
N GLU A 180 4.38 0.35 19.32
CA GLU A 180 3.24 0.11 20.19
C GLU A 180 2.13 1.15 19.98
N MET A 181 0.88 0.71 20.00
CA MET A 181 -0.28 1.59 19.78
C MET A 181 -0.40 2.72 20.82
N LYS A 182 0.13 2.52 22.04
CA LYS A 182 0.16 3.56 23.08
C LYS A 182 1.01 4.79 22.70
N ASP A 183 2.00 4.59 21.80
CA ASP A 183 2.93 5.61 21.31
C ASP A 183 2.45 6.28 20.02
N CYS A 184 1.22 5.96 19.61
CA CYS A 184 0.62 6.43 18.36
C CYS A 184 -0.68 7.18 18.57
N THR A 185 -0.95 8.13 17.66
CA THR A 185 -2.30 8.59 17.32
C THR A 185 -2.70 7.92 16.00
N ALA A 186 -3.61 6.95 16.06
CA ALA A 186 -3.99 6.16 14.89
C ALA A 186 -5.33 6.64 14.33
N LEU A 187 -5.32 7.07 13.07
CA LEU A 187 -6.46 7.68 12.36
C LEU A 187 -6.85 6.81 11.17
N LEU A 188 -8.12 6.45 11.09
CA LEU A 188 -8.70 5.78 9.93
C LEU A 188 -9.65 6.74 9.20
N LEU A 189 -9.29 7.16 7.99
CA LEU A 189 -10.17 7.93 7.14
C LEU A 189 -11.21 7.00 6.50
N ARG A 190 -12.47 7.23 6.81
CA ARG A 190 -13.61 6.52 6.23
C ARG A 190 -14.23 7.36 5.12
N ALA A 191 -14.46 6.73 3.98
CA ALA A 191 -15.07 7.37 2.84
C ALA A 191 -16.07 6.41 2.16
N PRO A 192 -17.34 6.78 2.00
CA PRO A 192 -18.31 5.96 1.29
C PRO A 192 -17.99 5.91 -0.22
N LYS A 193 -18.51 4.87 -0.90
CA LYS A 193 -18.25 4.64 -2.33
C LYS A 193 -18.63 5.86 -3.18
N ASP A 194 -19.79 6.42 -2.92
CA ASP A 194 -20.35 7.48 -3.76
C ASP A 194 -19.60 8.80 -3.60
N TRP A 195 -18.99 9.02 -2.44
CA TRP A 195 -18.09 10.15 -2.20
C TRP A 195 -16.72 9.96 -2.88
N LEU A 196 -16.21 8.71 -2.92
CA LEU A 196 -14.90 8.41 -3.53
C LEU A 196 -14.94 8.39 -5.05
N THR A 197 -16.03 7.94 -5.66
CA THR A 197 -16.11 7.75 -7.12
C THR A 197 -15.77 9.02 -7.91
N PRO A 198 -16.42 10.18 -7.71
CA PRO A 198 -16.08 11.38 -8.46
C PRO A 198 -14.66 11.90 -8.17
N ARG A 199 -14.13 11.63 -6.97
CA ARG A 199 -12.76 12.02 -6.61
C ARG A 199 -11.70 11.15 -7.29
N ILE A 200 -11.99 9.88 -7.49
CA ILE A 200 -11.12 8.97 -8.25
C ILE A 200 -11.08 9.40 -9.73
N GLU A 201 -12.22 9.76 -10.28
CA GLU A 201 -12.33 10.27 -11.67
C GLU A 201 -11.55 11.57 -11.84
N ALA A 202 -11.86 12.58 -11.03
CA ALA A 202 -11.18 13.88 -11.07
C ALA A 202 -9.66 13.75 -10.84
N ARG A 203 -9.24 12.84 -9.97
CA ARG A 203 -7.82 12.59 -9.70
C ARG A 203 -7.10 12.06 -10.95
N PHE A 204 -7.73 11.14 -11.68
CA PHE A 204 -7.10 10.63 -12.90
C PHE A 204 -7.08 11.71 -14.00
N ASP A 205 -8.12 12.51 -14.12
CA ASP A 205 -8.12 13.66 -15.03
C ASP A 205 -6.99 14.66 -14.70
N GLN A 206 -6.78 14.97 -13.41
CA GLN A 206 -5.63 15.73 -12.94
C GLN A 206 -4.28 15.07 -13.28
N MET A 207 -4.17 13.74 -13.18
CA MET A 207 -2.95 13.04 -13.60
C MET A 207 -2.67 13.20 -15.09
N LEU A 208 -3.69 13.23 -15.94
CA LEU A 208 -3.56 13.52 -17.36
C LEU A 208 -3.03 14.94 -17.59
N ASP A 209 -3.58 15.92 -16.89
CA ASP A 209 -3.15 17.32 -16.96
C ASP A 209 -1.72 17.51 -16.45
N HIS A 210 -1.30 16.75 -15.45
CA HIS A 210 0.06 16.79 -14.89
C HIS A 210 1.08 15.92 -15.65
N GLY A 211 0.69 15.32 -16.78
CA GLY A 211 1.64 14.67 -17.69
C GLY A 211 1.87 13.18 -17.42
N VAL A 212 0.90 12.44 -16.88
CA VAL A 212 1.01 10.98 -16.70
C VAL A 212 1.29 10.23 -18.01
N LEU A 213 0.87 10.76 -19.17
CA LEU A 213 1.21 10.20 -20.47
C LEU A 213 2.71 10.36 -20.80
N SER A 214 3.30 11.49 -20.43
CA SER A 214 4.73 11.72 -20.56
C SER A 214 5.53 10.81 -19.64
N GLU A 215 5.05 10.60 -18.40
CA GLU A 215 5.63 9.64 -17.47
C GLU A 215 5.60 8.20 -18.04
N ALA A 216 4.47 7.80 -18.63
CA ALA A 216 4.34 6.50 -19.30
C ALA A 216 5.26 6.37 -20.53
N ALA A 217 5.40 7.43 -21.34
CA ALA A 217 6.30 7.46 -22.48
C ALA A 217 7.77 7.31 -22.05
N MET A 218 8.16 7.93 -20.94
CA MET A 218 9.51 7.74 -20.36
C MET A 218 9.74 6.32 -19.84
N ALA A 219 8.71 5.65 -19.34
CA ALA A 219 8.81 4.28 -18.86
C ALA A 219 8.84 3.24 -20.00
N LEU A 220 8.32 3.58 -21.19
CA LEU A 220 8.12 2.67 -22.30
C LEU A 220 9.39 1.93 -22.78
N PRO A 221 10.57 2.57 -22.94
CA PRO A 221 11.78 1.89 -23.42
C PRO A 221 12.29 0.76 -22.50
N THR A 222 11.94 0.83 -21.22
CA THR A 222 12.39 -0.16 -20.21
C THR A 222 11.21 -0.89 -19.58
N TRP A 223 10.04 -0.84 -20.21
CA TRP A 223 8.84 -1.47 -19.71
C TRP A 223 8.96 -3.00 -19.65
N ASN A 224 8.75 -3.56 -18.46
CA ASN A 224 8.60 -5.00 -18.28
C ASN A 224 7.34 -5.25 -17.43
N PRO A 225 6.31 -5.94 -17.96
CA PRO A 225 5.07 -6.19 -17.25
C PRO A 225 5.23 -7.04 -15.98
N ASN A 226 6.36 -7.76 -15.84
CA ASN A 226 6.66 -8.61 -14.69
C ASN A 226 7.31 -7.83 -13.53
N ASP A 227 7.78 -6.62 -13.75
CA ASP A 227 8.38 -5.82 -12.70
C ASP A 227 7.37 -5.50 -11.60
N PRO A 228 7.79 -5.48 -10.32
CA PRO A 228 6.91 -5.11 -9.22
C PRO A 228 6.26 -3.73 -9.39
N SER A 229 6.99 -2.74 -9.90
CA SER A 229 6.47 -1.39 -10.17
C SER A 229 5.39 -1.36 -11.25
N SER A 230 5.42 -2.31 -12.19
CA SER A 230 4.44 -2.44 -13.28
C SER A 230 3.05 -2.85 -12.79
N LYS A 231 2.92 -3.24 -11.51
CA LYS A 231 1.64 -3.49 -10.84
C LYS A 231 0.90 -2.21 -10.43
N ALA A 232 1.48 -1.02 -10.65
CA ALA A 232 0.80 0.24 -10.44
C ALA A 232 -0.49 0.29 -11.28
N ILE A 233 -1.60 0.67 -10.62
CA ILE A 233 -2.91 0.70 -11.29
C ILE A 233 -2.85 1.74 -12.42
N GLY A 234 -3.14 1.30 -13.63
CA GLY A 234 -3.09 2.12 -14.83
C GLY A 234 -1.79 2.04 -15.63
N ALA A 235 -0.72 1.48 -15.08
CA ALA A 235 0.56 1.39 -15.79
C ALA A 235 0.43 0.59 -17.10
N LYS A 236 -0.14 -0.61 -17.03
CA LYS A 236 -0.37 -1.46 -18.21
C LYS A 236 -1.27 -0.79 -19.24
N GLU A 237 -2.33 -0.15 -18.79
CA GLU A 237 -3.31 0.52 -19.65
C GLU A 237 -2.68 1.71 -20.38
N LEU A 238 -1.90 2.54 -19.68
CA LEU A 238 -1.18 3.67 -20.29
C LEU A 238 -0.12 3.21 -21.30
N ILE A 239 0.65 2.18 -20.97
CA ILE A 239 1.61 1.59 -21.91
C ILE A 239 0.90 1.01 -23.14
N SER A 240 -0.23 0.31 -22.95
CA SER A 240 -1.01 -0.21 -24.09
C SER A 240 -1.60 0.91 -24.97
N HIS A 241 -1.97 2.05 -24.40
CA HIS A 241 -2.36 3.23 -25.16
C HIS A 241 -1.23 3.68 -26.09
N LEU A 242 -0.03 3.82 -25.55
CA LEU A 242 1.13 4.30 -26.31
C LEU A 242 1.64 3.30 -27.35
N GLN A 243 1.58 1.99 -27.06
CA GLN A 243 2.08 0.95 -27.96
C GLN A 243 1.06 0.50 -28.99
N ASN A 244 -0.20 0.38 -28.61
CA ASN A 244 -1.22 -0.33 -29.37
C ASN A 244 -2.34 0.62 -29.86
N GLY A 245 -2.27 1.92 -29.55
CA GLY A 245 -3.26 2.90 -30.00
C GLY A 245 -4.64 2.74 -29.35
N LEU A 246 -4.73 2.12 -28.14
CA LEU A 246 -5.97 2.08 -27.39
C LEU A 246 -6.52 3.49 -27.17
N ALA A 247 -7.82 3.70 -27.35
CA ALA A 247 -8.42 5.02 -27.16
C ALA A 247 -8.22 5.49 -25.69
N LEU A 248 -7.79 6.73 -25.51
CA LEU A 248 -7.52 7.29 -24.16
C LEU A 248 -8.75 7.24 -23.25
N LYS A 249 -9.95 7.37 -23.83
CA LYS A 249 -11.22 7.23 -23.11
C LYS A 249 -11.35 5.84 -22.47
N ASP A 250 -11.05 4.78 -23.23
CA ASP A 250 -11.17 3.40 -22.75
C ASP A 250 -10.13 3.10 -21.66
N VAL A 251 -8.92 3.64 -21.82
CA VAL A 251 -7.84 3.57 -20.81
C VAL A 251 -8.29 4.27 -19.54
N ARG A 252 -8.83 5.48 -19.62
CA ARG A 252 -9.36 6.24 -18.48
C ARG A 252 -10.43 5.43 -17.73
N ASP A 253 -11.40 4.91 -18.45
CA ASP A 253 -12.50 4.13 -17.85
C ASP A 253 -11.98 2.87 -17.15
N ALA A 254 -11.05 2.15 -17.76
CA ALA A 254 -10.41 0.97 -17.18
C ALA A 254 -9.64 1.31 -15.88
N ILE A 255 -8.85 2.39 -15.88
CA ILE A 255 -8.10 2.85 -14.70
C ILE A 255 -9.03 3.28 -13.57
N VAL A 256 -10.10 4.02 -13.87
CA VAL A 256 -11.11 4.43 -12.89
C VAL A 256 -11.78 3.20 -12.25
N ILE A 257 -12.19 2.23 -13.07
CA ILE A 257 -12.79 0.97 -12.59
C ILE A 257 -11.81 0.22 -11.67
N ALA A 258 -10.57 0.02 -12.09
CA ALA A 258 -9.56 -0.68 -11.31
C ALA A 258 -9.26 0.04 -9.98
N THR A 259 -9.19 1.38 -10.00
CA THR A 259 -8.97 2.21 -8.81
C THR A 259 -10.15 2.13 -7.83
N ARG A 260 -11.39 2.11 -8.32
CA ARG A 260 -12.60 1.91 -7.49
C ARG A 260 -12.60 0.53 -6.83
N GLN A 261 -12.21 -0.52 -7.58
CA GLN A 261 -12.06 -1.87 -7.02
C GLN A 261 -10.95 -1.92 -5.95
N TYR A 262 -9.85 -1.23 -6.16
CA TYR A 262 -8.78 -1.11 -5.18
C TYR A 262 -9.26 -0.39 -3.91
N ALA A 263 -9.92 0.75 -4.04
CA ALA A 263 -10.53 1.47 -2.92
C ALA A 263 -11.54 0.60 -2.14
N LYS A 264 -12.34 -0.24 -2.83
CA LYS A 264 -13.23 -1.21 -2.17
C LYS A 264 -12.44 -2.21 -1.33
N ARG A 265 -11.34 -2.80 -1.88
CA ARG A 265 -10.49 -3.74 -1.14
C ARG A 265 -9.87 -3.09 0.10
N GLN A 266 -9.37 -1.84 -0.02
CA GLN A 266 -8.83 -1.09 1.11
C GLN A 266 -9.88 -0.87 2.20
N ARG A 267 -11.08 -0.40 1.85
CA ARG A 267 -12.18 -0.20 2.81
C ARG A 267 -12.55 -1.49 3.54
N THR A 268 -12.67 -2.61 2.82
CA THR A 268 -12.96 -3.92 3.42
C THR A 268 -11.87 -4.34 4.39
N TRP A 269 -10.59 -4.17 4.03
CA TRP A 269 -9.46 -4.48 4.90
C TRP A 269 -9.48 -3.63 6.17
N PHE A 270 -9.57 -2.33 6.03
CA PHE A 270 -9.53 -1.40 7.16
C PHE A 270 -10.71 -1.61 8.13
N ASN A 271 -11.91 -1.81 7.61
CA ASN A 271 -13.08 -2.10 8.44
C ASN A 271 -12.88 -3.37 9.28
N LYS A 272 -12.22 -4.38 8.71
CA LYS A 272 -12.00 -5.67 9.40
C LYS A 272 -10.87 -5.60 10.44
N ARG A 273 -9.81 -4.84 10.18
CA ARG A 273 -8.55 -4.90 10.93
C ARG A 273 -8.27 -3.68 11.80
N MET A 274 -8.83 -2.53 11.48
CA MET A 274 -8.53 -1.24 12.12
C MET A 274 -9.78 -0.58 12.71
N GLY A 275 -10.76 -1.36 13.13
CA GLY A 275 -12.01 -0.85 13.71
C GLY A 275 -11.84 -0.10 15.03
N ASN A 276 -10.74 -0.35 15.74
CA ASN A 276 -10.35 0.30 17.00
C ASN A 276 -9.59 1.62 16.82
N TRP A 277 -9.22 2.02 15.60
CA TRP A 277 -8.57 3.30 15.31
C TRP A 277 -9.60 4.44 15.41
N ALA A 278 -9.14 5.66 15.69
CA ALA A 278 -9.99 6.84 15.64
C ALA A 278 -10.50 7.06 14.21
N GLN A 279 -11.81 6.96 14.03
CA GLN A 279 -12.43 6.99 12.70
C GLN A 279 -12.87 8.40 12.35
N ILE A 280 -12.51 8.87 11.16
CA ILE A 280 -12.90 10.17 10.61
C ILE A 280 -13.66 9.92 9.31
N ASP A 281 -14.96 10.25 9.32
CA ASP A 281 -15.77 10.21 8.10
C ASP A 281 -15.54 11.48 7.29
N VAL A 282 -14.76 11.33 6.21
CA VAL A 282 -14.37 12.45 5.34
C VAL A 282 -15.50 12.94 4.43
N SER A 283 -16.64 12.25 4.38
CA SER A 283 -17.80 12.69 3.62
C SER A 283 -18.66 13.71 4.38
N SER A 284 -18.61 13.68 5.71
CA SER A 284 -19.41 14.54 6.59
C SER A 284 -18.57 15.49 7.44
N THR A 285 -17.23 15.31 7.42
CA THR A 285 -16.34 16.07 8.29
C THR A 285 -15.27 16.77 7.44
N ASP A 286 -15.15 18.09 7.59
CA ASP A 286 -14.01 18.80 7.04
C ASP A 286 -12.75 18.40 7.84
N LEU A 287 -11.77 17.85 7.11
CA LEU A 287 -10.48 17.46 7.70
C LEU A 287 -9.76 18.64 8.37
N SER A 288 -10.06 19.89 7.98
CA SER A 288 -9.48 21.08 8.60
C SER A 288 -9.95 21.26 10.05
N THR A 289 -11.15 20.79 10.39
CA THR A 289 -11.78 20.95 11.70
C THR A 289 -11.85 19.65 12.50
N ALA A 290 -11.61 18.52 11.83
CA ALA A 290 -11.68 17.17 12.42
C ALA A 290 -10.62 16.92 13.51
N LEU A 291 -9.51 17.63 13.43
CA LEU A 291 -8.37 17.45 14.32
C LEU A 291 -8.07 18.71 15.10
N ARG A 292 -7.73 18.53 16.39
CA ARG A 292 -6.98 19.52 17.15
C ARG A 292 -5.50 19.20 17.01
N LEU A 293 -4.83 20.03 16.24
CA LEU A 293 -3.37 20.02 16.05
C LEU A 293 -2.71 20.85 17.13
#